data_25988b438da940530cfb3683222f927a
#
_entry.id   25988b438da940530cfb3683222f927a
#
_cell.length_a   1.000
_cell.length_b   1.000
_cell.length_c   1.000
_cell.angle_alpha   90.00
_cell.angle_beta   90.00
_cell.angle_gamma   90.00
#
_symmetry.space_group_name_H-M   'P 1'
#
loop_
_entity.id
_entity.type
_entity.pdbx_description
1 polymer ?
#
loop_
_entity_poly.entity_id
_entity_poly.type
_entity_poly.pdbx_seq_one_letter_code
_entity_poly.pdbx_strand_id
1 'polypeptide(L)'
;MFYKDFKGNKIPSLGFGVMRMPTDPNDPNRFDREKGQAIIDRAMELGINYFDTAHIYQKTDSETFLGEALKKYPRESYFLATKFYGSTKRDIRKTFFAQLERLQTDYVDFYLLHCLEEDTFALYTDPELDYLGFLRQMRAEGRIRYLGFSTHASAEMLERFLAYDDGFDMALMQLNFVDWDLLDAKKQYEILSKHNLPVWVMEPLKGGRLATLNEAACKQLKEAAPERSIPSWGFRYLMGLPNVQTVLSGMGSIEMVEENAATFHEHKILDAAEQAALMRAKAAFMDSLGVPCSACRYCCDNCPENLDIPLLIRYYNETSMGGEAWKIPGLEQTKGAEHCLQCGACTEHCPQKIQIPEIMAKLKEKR
;
A
#
# COMPACT_ATOMS: atom_id res chain seq x y z
N MET A 1 -5.50 -20.57 -5.93
CA MET A 1 -5.23 -19.15 -6.29
C MET A 1 -5.62 -18.90 -7.72
N PHE A 2 -6.27 -17.78 -8.04
CA PHE A 2 -6.51 -17.37 -9.41
C PHE A 2 -5.29 -16.59 -9.95
N TYR A 3 -4.88 -16.92 -11.17
CA TYR A 3 -3.73 -16.30 -11.82
C TYR A 3 -4.14 -15.60 -13.10
N LYS A 4 -3.59 -14.43 -13.36
CA LYS A 4 -3.74 -13.67 -14.60
C LYS A 4 -2.47 -13.74 -15.43
N ASP A 5 -2.61 -13.73 -16.75
CA ASP A 5 -1.46 -13.64 -17.63
C ASP A 5 -0.89 -12.21 -17.64
N PHE A 6 0.41 -12.11 -17.50
CA PHE A 6 1.16 -10.87 -17.66
C PHE A 6 2.43 -11.15 -18.45
N LYS A 7 2.44 -10.75 -19.72
CA LYS A 7 3.58 -10.93 -20.63
C LYS A 7 4.11 -12.37 -20.62
N GLY A 8 3.20 -13.35 -20.66
CA GLY A 8 3.52 -14.78 -20.66
C GLY A 8 3.80 -15.40 -19.29
N ASN A 9 3.72 -14.64 -18.21
CA ASN A 9 3.87 -15.14 -16.84
C ASN A 9 2.51 -15.22 -16.14
N LYS A 10 2.32 -16.26 -15.34
CA LYS A 10 1.13 -16.43 -14.51
C LYS A 10 1.32 -15.74 -13.16
N ILE A 11 0.83 -14.51 -13.03
CA ILE A 11 0.91 -13.71 -11.81
C ILE A 11 -0.34 -13.97 -10.95
N PRO A 12 -0.22 -14.23 -9.63
CA PRO A 12 -1.38 -14.41 -8.76
C PRO A 12 -2.17 -13.11 -8.66
N SER A 13 -3.49 -13.18 -8.64
CA SER A 13 -4.36 -12.02 -8.47
C SER A 13 -4.34 -11.45 -7.04
N LEU A 14 -3.83 -12.20 -6.06
CA LEU A 14 -3.48 -11.74 -4.72
C LEU A 14 -1.96 -11.77 -4.55
N GLY A 15 -1.36 -10.61 -4.27
CA GLY A 15 0.05 -10.47 -3.90
C GLY A 15 0.20 -10.13 -2.42
N PHE A 16 1.38 -10.38 -1.88
CA PHE A 16 1.72 -10.14 -0.49
C PHE A 16 2.49 -8.82 -0.33
N GLY A 17 1.90 -7.83 0.35
CA GLY A 17 2.59 -6.59 0.72
C GLY A 17 3.35 -6.75 2.04
N VAL A 18 4.69 -6.69 2.01
CA VAL A 18 5.57 -6.95 3.16
C VAL A 18 5.88 -5.66 3.94
N MET A 19 4.90 -4.77 4.07
CA MET A 19 5.03 -3.54 4.87
C MET A 19 4.52 -3.70 6.31
N ARG A 20 3.57 -4.61 6.54
CA ARG A 20 2.80 -4.71 7.79
C ARG A 20 2.92 -6.10 8.43
N MET A 21 4.13 -6.63 8.48
CA MET A 21 4.43 -7.87 9.18
C MET A 21 4.45 -7.67 10.70
N PRO A 22 4.24 -8.72 11.50
CA PRO A 22 4.47 -8.67 12.94
C PRO A 22 5.89 -8.19 13.26
N THR A 23 6.00 -7.29 14.23
CA THR A 23 7.29 -6.76 14.69
C THR A 23 7.83 -7.55 15.86
N ASP A 24 9.16 -7.58 16.00
CA ASP A 24 9.85 -8.16 17.15
C ASP A 24 9.43 -7.39 18.43
N PRO A 25 8.99 -8.05 19.49
CA PRO A 25 8.61 -7.39 20.74
C PRO A 25 9.75 -6.57 21.39
N ASN A 26 11.01 -6.92 21.12
CA ASN A 26 12.19 -6.27 21.69
C ASN A 26 12.78 -5.20 20.78
N ASP A 27 12.44 -5.20 19.49
CA ASP A 27 12.90 -4.19 18.52
C ASP A 27 11.79 -3.85 17.51
N PRO A 28 11.06 -2.75 17.71
CA PRO A 28 9.96 -2.35 16.84
C PRO A 28 10.42 -1.99 15.41
N ASN A 29 11.72 -1.86 15.15
CA ASN A 29 12.26 -1.63 13.81
C ASN A 29 12.58 -2.94 13.06
N ARG A 30 12.35 -4.10 13.68
CA ARG A 30 12.55 -5.40 13.05
C ARG A 30 11.26 -6.20 13.02
N PHE A 31 11.12 -7.02 11.99
CA PHE A 31 10.03 -8.01 11.94
C PHE A 31 10.35 -9.22 12.82
N ASP A 32 9.32 -9.82 13.41
CA ASP A 32 9.39 -11.10 14.10
C ASP A 32 9.69 -12.21 13.07
N ARG A 33 10.92 -12.73 13.10
CA ARG A 33 11.41 -13.70 12.11
C ARG A 33 10.64 -15.02 12.12
N GLU A 34 10.25 -15.49 13.29
CA GLU A 34 9.54 -16.76 13.44
C GLU A 34 8.11 -16.66 12.92
N LYS A 35 7.35 -15.69 13.44
CA LYS A 35 5.97 -15.46 12.98
C LYS A 35 5.92 -15.05 11.52
N GLY A 36 6.83 -14.16 11.10
CA GLY A 36 6.93 -13.74 9.73
C GLY A 36 7.20 -14.87 8.76
N GLN A 37 8.13 -15.78 9.11
CA GLN A 37 8.43 -16.97 8.29
C GLN A 37 7.19 -17.87 8.14
N ALA A 38 6.49 -18.16 9.25
CA ALA A 38 5.28 -18.97 9.19
C ALA A 38 4.19 -18.37 8.28
N ILE A 39 4.05 -17.04 8.30
CA ILE A 39 3.11 -16.32 7.43
C ILE A 39 3.52 -16.41 5.95
N ILE A 40 4.81 -16.22 5.63
CA ILE A 40 5.32 -16.34 4.25
C ILE A 40 5.17 -17.78 3.75
N ASP A 41 5.47 -18.77 4.58
CA ASP A 41 5.31 -20.18 4.23
C ASP A 41 3.87 -20.51 3.90
N ARG A 42 2.95 -20.05 4.74
CA ARG A 42 1.52 -20.27 4.49
C ARG A 42 1.03 -19.58 3.22
N ALA A 43 1.55 -18.39 2.93
CA ALA A 43 1.26 -17.68 1.67
C ALA A 43 1.72 -18.49 0.45
N MET A 44 2.95 -18.99 0.47
CA MET A 44 3.51 -19.83 -0.61
C MET A 44 2.71 -21.13 -0.81
N GLU A 45 2.34 -21.83 0.27
CA GLU A 45 1.50 -23.04 0.22
C GLU A 45 0.16 -22.78 -0.45
N LEU A 46 -0.43 -21.60 -0.23
CA LEU A 46 -1.71 -21.21 -0.80
C LEU A 46 -1.59 -20.56 -2.19
N GLY A 47 -0.39 -20.52 -2.77
CA GLY A 47 -0.14 -20.01 -4.11
C GLY A 47 -0.07 -18.49 -4.19
N ILE A 48 0.13 -17.78 -3.06
CA ILE A 48 0.46 -16.36 -3.01
C ILE A 48 1.98 -16.27 -3.17
N ASN A 49 2.45 -16.19 -4.40
CA ASN A 49 3.88 -16.19 -4.73
C ASN A 49 4.37 -14.88 -5.37
N TYR A 50 3.67 -13.78 -5.16
CA TYR A 50 4.11 -12.43 -5.50
C TYR A 50 4.33 -11.63 -4.21
N PHE A 51 5.56 -11.15 -3.98
CA PHE A 51 5.94 -10.41 -2.77
C PHE A 51 6.39 -9.01 -3.13
N ASP A 52 5.82 -8.00 -2.45
CA ASP A 52 6.09 -6.58 -2.65
C ASP A 52 6.70 -5.95 -1.41
N THR A 53 7.87 -5.34 -1.55
CA THR A 53 8.58 -4.62 -0.50
C THR A 53 9.10 -3.26 -1.00
N ALA A 54 9.86 -2.54 -0.18
CA ALA A 54 10.60 -1.34 -0.54
C ALA A 54 11.74 -1.08 0.46
N HIS A 55 12.80 -0.40 0.02
CA HIS A 55 13.95 -0.09 0.87
C HIS A 55 13.63 0.82 2.07
N ILE A 56 12.53 1.58 2.01
CA ILE A 56 12.12 2.43 3.13
C ILE A 56 11.24 1.72 4.16
N TYR A 57 10.73 0.50 3.85
CA TYR A 57 9.86 -0.20 4.76
C TYR A 57 10.64 -0.75 5.95
N GLN A 58 10.11 -0.50 7.15
CA GLN A 58 10.70 -0.95 8.42
C GLN A 58 12.23 -0.65 8.50
N LYS A 59 12.64 0.56 8.11
CA LYS A 59 14.06 0.97 8.09
C LYS A 59 14.97 -0.02 7.35
N THR A 60 14.55 -0.53 6.22
CA THR A 60 15.18 -1.57 5.38
C THR A 60 15.02 -3.02 5.87
N ASP A 61 14.51 -3.27 7.07
CA ASP A 61 14.37 -4.63 7.58
C ASP A 61 13.38 -5.47 6.76
N SER A 62 12.40 -4.83 6.10
CA SER A 62 11.45 -5.54 5.22
C SER A 62 12.14 -6.28 4.08
N GLU A 63 13.14 -5.68 3.43
CA GLU A 63 13.92 -6.35 2.38
C GLU A 63 14.83 -7.45 2.96
N THR A 64 15.50 -7.18 4.09
CA THR A 64 16.36 -8.15 4.77
C THR A 64 15.57 -9.37 5.21
N PHE A 65 14.44 -9.15 5.87
CA PHE A 65 13.52 -10.22 6.28
C PHE A 65 13.06 -11.06 5.09
N LEU A 66 12.63 -10.40 4.01
CA LEU A 66 12.11 -11.11 2.85
C LEU A 66 13.18 -11.93 2.13
N GLY A 67 14.42 -11.43 2.05
CA GLY A 67 15.57 -12.18 1.54
C GLY A 67 15.87 -13.41 2.38
N GLU A 68 15.82 -13.30 3.72
CA GLU A 68 15.99 -14.42 4.64
C GLU A 68 14.86 -15.44 4.49
N ALA A 69 13.59 -14.99 4.46
CA ALA A 69 12.41 -15.84 4.44
C ALA A 69 12.26 -16.64 3.13
N LEU A 70 12.61 -16.02 2.00
CA LEU A 70 12.49 -16.64 0.68
C LEU A 70 13.67 -17.52 0.29
N LYS A 71 14.79 -17.47 1.02
CA LYS A 71 16.02 -18.21 0.69
C LYS A 71 15.82 -19.73 0.52
N LYS A 72 14.87 -20.31 1.22
CA LYS A 72 14.58 -21.75 1.14
C LYS A 72 13.76 -22.17 -0.09
N TYR A 73 13.21 -21.19 -0.83
CA TYR A 73 12.43 -21.45 -2.04
C TYR A 73 13.27 -21.24 -3.29
N PRO A 74 13.07 -22.04 -4.36
CA PRO A 74 13.70 -21.77 -5.66
C PRO A 74 13.33 -20.36 -6.14
N ARG A 75 14.33 -19.59 -6.60
CA ARG A 75 14.14 -18.16 -6.98
C ARG A 75 13.06 -17.97 -8.04
N GLU A 76 12.93 -18.91 -8.97
CA GLU A 76 11.94 -18.91 -10.05
C GLU A 76 10.52 -19.30 -9.59
N SER A 77 10.34 -19.75 -8.36
CA SER A 77 9.03 -20.14 -7.82
C SER A 77 8.18 -18.96 -7.34
N TYR A 78 8.76 -17.77 -7.28
CA TYR A 78 8.08 -16.56 -6.80
C TYR A 78 8.48 -15.32 -7.59
N PHE A 79 7.62 -14.29 -7.54
CA PHE A 79 7.86 -12.96 -8.07
C PHE A 79 8.23 -12.01 -6.93
N LEU A 80 9.25 -11.21 -7.15
CA LEU A 80 9.80 -10.29 -6.16
C LEU A 80 9.75 -8.86 -6.71
N ALA A 81 9.10 -7.97 -5.97
CA ALA A 81 9.01 -6.55 -6.27
C ALA A 81 9.67 -5.71 -5.17
N THR A 82 10.48 -4.75 -5.56
CA THR A 82 10.96 -3.68 -4.66
C THR A 82 10.96 -2.33 -5.36
N LYS A 83 11.26 -1.25 -4.62
CA LYS A 83 11.05 0.12 -5.08
C LYS A 83 12.20 1.03 -4.68
N PHE A 84 12.46 2.03 -5.50
CA PHE A 84 13.40 3.12 -5.24
C PHE A 84 12.64 4.40 -4.90
N TYR A 85 12.90 4.97 -3.72
CA TYR A 85 12.35 6.26 -3.31
C TYR A 85 13.41 7.35 -3.40
N GLY A 86 13.25 8.22 -4.38
CA GLY A 86 14.25 9.22 -4.78
C GLY A 86 14.13 10.60 -4.11
N SER A 87 13.36 10.74 -3.01
CA SER A 87 12.99 12.04 -2.41
C SER A 87 14.18 12.95 -1.98
N THR A 88 15.41 12.45 -1.95
CA THR A 88 16.59 13.20 -1.46
C THR A 88 17.79 13.14 -2.42
N LYS A 89 17.56 13.11 -3.73
CA LYS A 89 18.63 12.89 -4.74
C LYS A 89 19.53 11.69 -4.41
N ARG A 90 18.91 10.63 -3.89
CA ARG A 90 19.59 9.42 -3.45
C ARG A 90 20.28 8.74 -4.63
N ASP A 91 21.47 8.21 -4.40
CA ASP A 91 22.18 7.41 -5.38
C ASP A 91 21.41 6.09 -5.65
N ILE A 92 20.80 6.01 -6.82
CA ILE A 92 20.01 4.84 -7.24
C ILE A 92 20.89 3.60 -7.42
N ARG A 93 22.14 3.76 -7.91
CA ARG A 93 23.07 2.65 -8.13
C ARG A 93 23.41 1.97 -6.81
N LYS A 94 23.85 2.77 -5.85
CA LYS A 94 24.17 2.29 -4.49
C LYS A 94 22.94 1.65 -3.84
N THR A 95 21.78 2.29 -3.98
CA THR A 95 20.53 1.78 -3.39
C THR A 95 20.15 0.45 -4.03
N PHE A 96 20.16 0.33 -5.36
CA PHE A 96 19.77 -0.87 -6.09
C PHE A 96 20.62 -2.09 -5.70
N PHE A 97 21.94 -1.95 -5.69
CA PHE A 97 22.80 -3.08 -5.34
C PHE A 97 22.68 -3.46 -3.86
N ALA A 98 22.52 -2.50 -2.96
CA ALA A 98 22.23 -2.78 -1.55
C ALA A 98 20.87 -3.47 -1.34
N GLN A 99 19.87 -3.21 -2.19
CA GLN A 99 18.60 -3.93 -2.19
C GLN A 99 18.76 -5.38 -2.62
N LEU A 100 19.49 -5.65 -3.70
CA LEU A 100 19.78 -7.03 -4.14
C LEU A 100 20.53 -7.82 -3.04
N GLU A 101 21.48 -7.17 -2.35
CA GLU A 101 22.20 -7.78 -1.23
C GLU A 101 21.25 -8.15 -0.08
N ARG A 102 20.38 -7.22 0.36
CA ARG A 102 19.39 -7.49 1.42
C ARG A 102 18.40 -8.57 1.03
N LEU A 103 17.93 -8.54 -0.23
CA LEU A 103 16.99 -9.53 -0.79
C LEU A 103 17.66 -10.87 -1.11
N GLN A 104 18.99 -10.98 -1.00
CA GLN A 104 19.78 -12.18 -1.28
C GLN A 104 19.52 -12.78 -2.67
N THR A 105 19.45 -11.91 -3.69
CA THR A 105 19.13 -12.29 -5.08
C THR A 105 19.96 -11.49 -6.08
N ASP A 106 20.17 -12.05 -7.27
CA ASP A 106 20.86 -11.36 -8.37
C ASP A 106 19.93 -10.51 -9.25
N TYR A 107 18.62 -10.71 -9.14
CA TYR A 107 17.62 -9.98 -9.92
C TYR A 107 16.30 -9.84 -9.16
N VAL A 108 15.51 -8.85 -9.56
CA VAL A 108 14.12 -8.69 -9.13
C VAL A 108 13.19 -8.80 -10.34
N ASP A 109 11.97 -9.29 -10.12
CA ASP A 109 10.98 -9.39 -11.18
C ASP A 109 10.39 -8.02 -11.49
N PHE A 110 10.08 -7.23 -10.47
CA PHE A 110 9.51 -5.89 -10.62
C PHE A 110 10.34 -4.87 -9.85
N TYR A 111 10.73 -3.80 -10.51
CA TYR A 111 11.39 -2.68 -9.87
C TYR A 111 10.63 -1.39 -10.16
N LEU A 112 10.25 -0.66 -9.10
CA LEU A 112 9.37 0.49 -9.22
C LEU A 112 10.05 1.79 -8.79
N LEU A 113 9.81 2.87 -9.52
CA LEU A 113 9.96 4.21 -8.97
C LEU A 113 8.86 4.41 -7.92
N HIS A 114 9.25 4.72 -6.68
CA HIS A 114 8.35 4.72 -5.54
C HIS A 114 7.70 6.08 -5.33
N CYS A 115 6.36 6.08 -5.16
CA CYS A 115 5.62 7.25 -4.73
C CYS A 115 5.76 8.44 -5.69
N LEU A 116 5.27 8.28 -6.93
CA LEU A 116 5.17 9.40 -7.85
C LEU A 116 4.23 10.47 -7.25
N GLU A 117 4.81 11.62 -6.97
CA GLU A 117 4.18 12.85 -6.47
C GLU A 117 4.91 14.06 -7.06
N GLU A 118 4.51 15.29 -6.73
CA GLU A 118 5.15 16.51 -7.28
C GLU A 118 6.66 16.56 -7.04
N ASP A 119 7.10 16.27 -5.81
CA ASP A 119 8.52 16.34 -5.44
C ASP A 119 9.34 15.25 -6.14
N THR A 120 8.82 14.04 -6.21
CA THR A 120 9.53 12.92 -6.82
C THR A 120 9.48 12.99 -8.34
N PHE A 121 8.45 13.59 -8.94
CA PHE A 121 8.38 13.81 -10.38
C PHE A 121 9.62 14.57 -10.90
N ALA A 122 9.96 15.70 -10.26
CA ALA A 122 11.11 16.49 -10.65
C ALA A 122 12.42 15.69 -10.59
N LEU A 123 12.57 14.81 -9.58
CA LEU A 123 13.75 13.95 -9.44
C LEU A 123 13.77 12.79 -10.44
N TYR A 124 12.61 12.17 -10.70
CA TYR A 124 12.51 11.04 -11.65
C TYR A 124 12.67 11.46 -13.10
N THR A 125 12.45 12.74 -13.40
CA THR A 125 12.61 13.32 -14.74
C THR A 125 13.88 14.16 -14.90
N ASP A 126 14.71 14.27 -13.86
CA ASP A 126 15.97 15.01 -13.90
C ASP A 126 17.00 14.27 -14.77
N PRO A 127 17.45 14.87 -15.89
CA PRO A 127 18.42 14.23 -16.78
C PRO A 127 19.83 14.08 -16.18
N GLU A 128 20.18 14.87 -15.15
CA GLU A 128 21.47 14.74 -14.47
C GLU A 128 21.50 13.54 -13.52
N LEU A 129 20.35 13.19 -12.92
CA LEU A 129 20.22 12.01 -12.06
C LEU A 129 20.07 10.72 -12.87
N ASP A 130 19.48 10.81 -14.06
CA ASP A 130 19.30 9.71 -15.03
C ASP A 130 18.83 8.38 -14.41
N TYR A 131 17.86 8.45 -13.51
CA TYR A 131 17.32 7.26 -12.83
C TYR A 131 16.73 6.25 -13.81
N LEU A 132 15.99 6.72 -14.81
CA LEU A 132 15.36 5.85 -15.81
C LEU A 132 16.40 5.19 -16.73
N GLY A 133 17.44 5.92 -17.13
CA GLY A 133 18.55 5.37 -17.91
C GLY A 133 19.25 4.24 -17.17
N PHE A 134 19.55 4.44 -15.88
CA PHE A 134 20.11 3.38 -15.04
C PHE A 134 19.19 2.15 -14.92
N LEU A 135 17.89 2.35 -14.67
CA LEU A 135 16.95 1.23 -14.56
C LEU A 135 16.81 0.44 -15.87
N ARG A 136 16.81 1.13 -17.00
CA ARG A 136 16.83 0.47 -18.34
C ARG A 136 18.10 -0.32 -18.56
N GLN A 137 19.26 0.19 -18.13
CA GLN A 137 20.50 -0.56 -18.14
C GLN A 137 20.39 -1.84 -17.30
N MET A 138 19.90 -1.77 -16.07
CA MET A 138 19.72 -2.94 -15.21
C MET A 138 18.74 -3.96 -15.80
N ARG A 139 17.72 -3.48 -16.50
CA ARG A 139 16.81 -4.34 -17.27
C ARG A 139 17.52 -5.04 -18.42
N ALA A 140 18.33 -4.33 -19.19
CA ALA A 140 19.09 -4.91 -20.29
C ALA A 140 20.12 -5.97 -19.81
N GLU A 141 20.68 -5.77 -18.61
CA GLU A 141 21.58 -6.71 -17.95
C GLU A 141 20.85 -7.90 -17.29
N GLY A 142 19.52 -7.96 -17.35
CA GLY A 142 18.70 -9.04 -16.77
C GLY A 142 18.53 -8.99 -15.26
N ARG A 143 18.90 -7.87 -14.61
CA ARG A 143 18.74 -7.68 -13.16
C ARG A 143 17.36 -7.17 -12.78
N ILE A 144 16.61 -6.66 -13.72
CA ILE A 144 15.20 -6.26 -13.60
C ILE A 144 14.45 -6.89 -14.76
N ARG A 145 13.34 -7.58 -14.49
CA ARG A 145 12.47 -8.12 -15.57
C ARG A 145 11.47 -7.07 -16.05
N TYR A 146 10.79 -6.39 -15.12
CA TYR A 146 9.73 -5.42 -15.40
C TYR A 146 9.95 -4.13 -14.65
N LEU A 147 9.79 -3.00 -15.34
CA LEU A 147 9.85 -1.66 -14.75
C LEU A 147 8.43 -1.14 -14.49
N GLY A 148 8.27 -0.50 -13.36
CA GLY A 148 7.02 0.14 -13.00
C GLY A 148 7.21 1.39 -12.14
N PHE A 149 6.13 1.95 -11.70
CA PHE A 149 6.11 3.00 -10.70
C PHE A 149 4.93 2.82 -9.76
N SER A 150 5.05 3.33 -8.54
CA SER A 150 3.90 3.50 -7.65
C SER A 150 3.49 4.96 -7.58
N THR A 151 2.19 5.22 -7.47
CA THR A 151 1.67 6.59 -7.55
C THR A 151 0.63 6.88 -6.48
N HIS A 152 0.73 8.09 -5.93
CA HIS A 152 -0.29 8.83 -5.19
C HIS A 152 -0.57 10.18 -5.85
N ALA A 153 -0.08 10.38 -7.07
CA ALA A 153 -0.18 11.61 -7.83
C ALA A 153 -1.62 11.98 -8.19
N SER A 154 -1.85 13.23 -8.53
CA SER A 154 -3.09 13.66 -9.18
C SER A 154 -3.21 13.03 -10.58
N ALA A 155 -4.42 13.01 -11.14
CA ALA A 155 -4.64 12.56 -12.50
C ALA A 155 -3.82 13.36 -13.52
N GLU A 156 -3.69 14.69 -13.32
CA GLU A 156 -2.89 15.56 -14.19
C GLU A 156 -1.40 15.22 -14.13
N MET A 157 -0.85 14.99 -12.92
CA MET A 157 0.53 14.60 -12.75
C MET A 157 0.82 13.24 -13.38
N LEU A 158 -0.11 12.29 -13.24
CA LEU A 158 0.01 10.97 -13.83
C LEU A 158 0.08 11.05 -15.37
N GLU A 159 -0.78 11.85 -16.02
CA GLU A 159 -0.72 12.07 -17.48
C GLU A 159 0.60 12.73 -17.89
N ARG A 160 1.10 13.70 -17.13
CA ARG A 160 2.42 14.33 -17.39
C ARG A 160 3.56 13.33 -17.31
N PHE A 161 3.53 12.43 -16.32
CA PHE A 161 4.58 11.43 -16.15
C PHE A 161 4.56 10.39 -17.26
N LEU A 162 3.39 9.93 -17.67
CA LEU A 162 3.23 8.99 -18.78
C LEU A 162 3.56 9.62 -20.14
N ALA A 163 3.38 10.93 -20.28
CA ALA A 163 3.80 11.68 -21.47
C ALA A 163 5.33 11.87 -21.53
N TYR A 164 6.01 11.92 -20.36
CA TYR A 164 7.46 11.99 -20.28
C TYR A 164 8.11 10.66 -20.63
N ASP A 165 7.54 9.55 -20.14
CA ASP A 165 8.06 8.20 -20.35
C ASP A 165 6.92 7.16 -20.38
N ASP A 166 6.80 6.43 -21.48
CA ASP A 166 5.81 5.37 -21.69
C ASP A 166 6.41 3.95 -21.57
N GLY A 167 7.69 3.84 -21.22
CA GLY A 167 8.43 2.58 -21.18
C GLY A 167 8.18 1.70 -19.95
N PHE A 168 7.14 1.97 -19.18
CA PHE A 168 6.76 1.17 -18.01
C PHE A 168 5.92 -0.05 -18.39
N ASP A 169 6.06 -1.11 -17.61
CA ASP A 169 5.32 -2.37 -17.78
C ASP A 169 4.05 -2.42 -16.92
N MET A 170 4.00 -1.68 -15.82
CA MET A 170 2.91 -1.68 -14.86
C MET A 170 2.92 -0.43 -13.97
N ALA A 171 1.76 -0.15 -13.36
CA ALA A 171 1.63 0.86 -12.32
C ALA A 171 1.03 0.27 -11.05
N LEU A 172 1.56 0.64 -9.89
CA LEU A 172 1.00 0.34 -8.57
C LEU A 172 0.29 1.58 -8.05
N MET A 173 -1.04 1.52 -7.89
CA MET A 173 -1.84 2.65 -7.44
C MET A 173 -2.69 2.32 -6.21
N GLN A 174 -3.00 3.33 -5.42
CA GLN A 174 -3.96 3.23 -4.34
C GLN A 174 -5.37 3.12 -4.91
N LEU A 175 -6.07 2.01 -4.61
CA LEU A 175 -7.39 1.76 -5.17
C LEU A 175 -8.25 0.90 -4.23
N ASN A 176 -9.43 1.40 -3.88
CA ASN A 176 -10.48 0.69 -3.18
C ASN A 176 -11.83 1.36 -3.45
N PHE A 177 -12.93 0.76 -3.02
CA PHE A 177 -14.28 1.27 -3.32
C PHE A 177 -14.60 2.62 -2.67
N VAL A 178 -13.86 3.05 -1.64
CA VAL A 178 -14.00 4.38 -1.02
C VAL A 178 -13.17 5.40 -1.78
N ASP A 179 -11.90 5.10 -2.04
CA ASP A 179 -10.97 6.02 -2.70
C ASP A 179 -11.28 6.20 -4.19
N TRP A 180 -12.10 5.32 -4.77
CA TRP A 180 -12.65 5.46 -6.12
C TRP A 180 -13.18 6.87 -6.39
N ASP A 181 -13.91 7.43 -5.41
CA ASP A 181 -14.42 8.80 -5.47
C ASP A 181 -13.66 9.75 -4.53
N LEU A 182 -13.29 9.31 -3.32
CA LEU A 182 -12.68 10.17 -2.31
C LEU A 182 -11.32 10.75 -2.73
N LEU A 183 -10.52 9.98 -3.44
CA LEU A 183 -9.19 10.38 -3.95
C LEU A 183 -9.14 10.45 -5.48
N ASP A 184 -10.30 10.47 -6.13
CA ASP A 184 -10.42 10.48 -7.60
C ASP A 184 -9.64 9.33 -8.28
N ALA A 185 -9.52 8.18 -7.57
CA ALA A 185 -8.79 7.02 -8.06
C ALA A 185 -9.39 6.45 -9.36
N LYS A 186 -10.69 6.72 -9.61
CA LYS A 186 -11.36 6.40 -10.87
C LYS A 186 -10.65 7.01 -12.06
N LYS A 187 -10.34 8.30 -12.03
CA LYS A 187 -9.65 8.97 -13.14
C LYS A 187 -8.25 8.41 -13.37
N GLN A 188 -7.50 8.17 -12.29
CA GLN A 188 -6.17 7.57 -12.38
C GLN A 188 -6.24 6.17 -13.03
N TYR A 189 -7.20 5.34 -12.61
CA TYR A 189 -7.45 4.02 -13.19
C TYR A 189 -7.82 4.11 -14.68
N GLU A 190 -8.66 5.05 -15.08
CA GLU A 190 -9.06 5.28 -16.47
C GLU A 190 -7.87 5.74 -17.32
N ILE A 191 -6.99 6.60 -16.81
CA ILE A 191 -5.75 7.03 -17.47
C ILE A 191 -4.85 5.81 -17.71
N LEU A 192 -4.54 5.03 -16.68
CA LEU A 192 -3.71 3.84 -16.81
C LEU A 192 -4.30 2.82 -17.81
N SER A 193 -5.62 2.66 -17.79
CA SER A 193 -6.33 1.78 -18.72
C SER A 193 -6.24 2.27 -20.17
N LYS A 194 -6.36 3.57 -20.41
CA LYS A 194 -6.20 4.20 -21.73
C LYS A 194 -4.78 4.00 -22.28
N HIS A 195 -3.77 4.03 -21.41
CA HIS A 195 -2.37 3.77 -21.77
C HIS A 195 -2.05 2.26 -21.85
N ASN A 196 -3.03 1.37 -21.69
CA ASN A 196 -2.85 -0.09 -21.64
C ASN A 196 -1.82 -0.53 -20.58
N LEU A 197 -1.71 0.22 -19.50
CA LEU A 197 -0.80 -0.06 -18.41
C LEU A 197 -1.53 -0.83 -17.30
N PRO A 198 -1.21 -2.11 -17.09
CA PRO A 198 -1.86 -2.93 -16.07
C PRO A 198 -1.65 -2.38 -14.66
N VAL A 199 -2.69 -2.51 -13.83
CA VAL A 199 -2.75 -1.95 -12.49
C VAL A 199 -2.49 -3.02 -11.44
N TRP A 200 -1.48 -2.78 -10.60
CA TRP A 200 -1.36 -3.39 -9.27
C TRP A 200 -2.02 -2.47 -8.26
N VAL A 201 -2.71 -3.06 -7.29
CA VAL A 201 -3.46 -2.30 -6.29
C VAL A 201 -2.77 -2.31 -4.96
N MET A 202 -2.47 -1.15 -4.40
CA MET A 202 -2.13 -0.98 -2.99
C MET A 202 -3.30 -0.37 -2.22
N GLU A 203 -3.29 -0.49 -0.89
CA GLU A 203 -4.35 0.00 0.01
C GLU A 203 -5.75 -0.54 -0.35
N PRO A 204 -5.91 -1.83 -0.72
CA PRO A 204 -7.21 -2.40 -1.11
C PRO A 204 -8.25 -2.27 -0.01
N LEU A 205 -7.81 -2.25 1.25
CA LEU A 205 -8.63 -2.11 2.44
C LEU A 205 -8.30 -0.85 3.25
N LYS A 206 -7.70 0.16 2.62
CA LYS A 206 -7.40 1.49 3.23
C LYS A 206 -6.73 1.37 4.59
N GLY A 207 -5.57 0.68 4.64
CA GLY A 207 -4.82 0.44 5.87
C GLY A 207 -5.54 -0.43 6.90
N GLY A 208 -6.52 -1.23 6.48
CA GLY A 208 -7.34 -2.08 7.34
C GLY A 208 -8.68 -1.44 7.75
N ARG A 209 -8.90 -0.15 7.49
CA ARG A 209 -10.18 0.53 7.85
C ARG A 209 -11.40 -0.07 7.15
N LEU A 210 -11.23 -0.62 5.96
CA LEU A 210 -12.31 -1.28 5.23
C LEU A 210 -12.47 -2.75 5.60
N ALA A 211 -11.63 -3.28 6.47
CA ALA A 211 -11.79 -4.61 7.06
C ALA A 211 -12.68 -4.57 8.33
N THR A 212 -12.76 -3.40 8.99
CA THR A 212 -13.54 -3.18 10.21
C THR A 212 -14.45 -1.96 10.00
N LEU A 213 -15.52 -2.13 9.25
CA LEU A 213 -16.50 -1.09 9.00
C LEU A 213 -17.37 -0.82 10.26
N ASN A 214 -18.05 0.35 10.29
CA ASN A 214 -19.03 0.63 11.32
C ASN A 214 -20.23 -0.33 11.26
N GLU A 215 -21.01 -0.40 12.34
CA GLU A 215 -22.15 -1.32 12.46
C GLU A 215 -23.18 -1.15 11.32
N ALA A 216 -23.50 0.09 10.96
CA ALA A 216 -24.47 0.39 9.90
C ALA A 216 -24.00 -0.13 8.53
N ALA A 217 -22.73 0.05 8.19
CA ALA A 217 -22.15 -0.48 6.96
C ALA A 217 -22.06 -2.01 6.98
N CYS A 218 -21.60 -2.60 8.10
CA CYS A 218 -21.55 -4.05 8.27
C CYS A 218 -22.94 -4.69 8.09
N LYS A 219 -23.99 -4.08 8.64
CA LYS A 219 -25.38 -4.55 8.50
C LYS A 219 -25.78 -4.67 7.04
N GLN A 220 -25.51 -3.65 6.20
CA GLN A 220 -25.81 -3.69 4.77
C GLN A 220 -25.16 -4.87 4.05
N LEU A 221 -23.90 -5.17 4.39
CA LEU A 221 -23.14 -6.25 3.77
C LEU A 221 -23.63 -7.63 4.26
N LYS A 222 -23.89 -7.77 5.57
CA LYS A 222 -24.36 -9.02 6.17
C LYS A 222 -25.78 -9.40 5.76
N GLU A 223 -26.66 -8.43 5.53
CA GLU A 223 -27.99 -8.68 4.98
C GLU A 223 -27.92 -9.20 3.54
N ALA A 224 -26.95 -8.76 2.74
CA ALA A 224 -26.79 -9.20 1.36
C ALA A 224 -26.08 -10.57 1.25
N ALA A 225 -25.09 -10.86 2.10
CA ALA A 225 -24.37 -12.13 2.13
C ALA A 225 -23.82 -12.40 3.55
N PRO A 226 -24.60 -13.08 4.42
CA PRO A 226 -24.28 -13.27 5.85
C PRO A 226 -22.94 -13.98 6.10
N GLU A 227 -22.58 -14.92 5.25
CA GLU A 227 -21.38 -15.75 5.40
C GLU A 227 -20.11 -15.09 4.90
N ARG A 228 -20.22 -13.95 4.20
CA ARG A 228 -19.04 -13.26 3.69
C ARG A 228 -18.35 -12.46 4.77
N SER A 229 -17.01 -12.52 4.76
CA SER A 229 -16.21 -11.62 5.57
C SER A 229 -16.22 -10.19 5.00
N ILE A 230 -16.08 -9.20 5.86
CA ILE A 230 -16.09 -7.80 5.46
C ILE A 230 -14.92 -7.49 4.48
N PRO A 231 -13.67 -7.95 4.71
CA PRO A 231 -12.57 -7.73 3.78
C PRO A 231 -12.85 -8.24 2.36
N SER A 232 -13.55 -9.37 2.24
CA SER A 232 -13.81 -9.99 0.94
C SER A 232 -14.63 -9.12 -0.02
N TRP A 233 -15.46 -8.21 0.50
CA TRP A 233 -16.23 -7.27 -0.33
C TRP A 233 -15.32 -6.30 -1.08
N GLY A 234 -14.30 -5.73 -0.40
CA GLY A 234 -13.31 -4.86 -1.02
C GLY A 234 -12.50 -5.59 -2.09
N PHE A 235 -12.08 -6.82 -1.82
CA PHE A 235 -11.34 -7.61 -2.79
C PHE A 235 -12.19 -7.97 -4.01
N ARG A 236 -13.44 -8.39 -3.83
CA ARG A 236 -14.36 -8.74 -4.92
C ARG A 236 -14.73 -7.54 -5.78
N TYR A 237 -14.82 -6.34 -5.19
CA TYR A 237 -14.94 -5.09 -5.94
C TYR A 237 -13.75 -4.89 -6.89
N LEU A 238 -12.53 -5.04 -6.39
CA LEU A 238 -11.30 -4.88 -7.18
C LEU A 238 -11.14 -5.96 -8.26
N MET A 239 -11.55 -7.20 -7.97
CA MET A 239 -11.56 -8.29 -8.97
C MET A 239 -12.48 -7.98 -10.16
N GLY A 240 -13.52 -7.16 -9.95
CA GLY A 240 -14.45 -6.74 -11.00
C GLY A 240 -13.88 -5.66 -11.94
N LEU A 241 -12.70 -5.09 -11.66
CA LEU A 241 -12.05 -4.08 -12.48
C LEU A 241 -11.11 -4.74 -13.50
N PRO A 242 -11.41 -4.68 -14.82
CA PRO A 242 -10.69 -5.48 -15.83
C PRO A 242 -9.18 -5.25 -15.88
N ASN A 243 -8.73 -3.98 -15.68
CA ASN A 243 -7.31 -3.61 -15.77
C ASN A 243 -6.53 -3.87 -14.46
N VAL A 244 -7.19 -4.36 -13.39
CA VAL A 244 -6.49 -4.78 -12.17
C VAL A 244 -5.83 -6.14 -12.41
N GLN A 245 -4.51 -6.20 -12.31
CA GLN A 245 -3.72 -7.42 -12.47
C GLN A 245 -3.58 -8.16 -11.15
N THR A 246 -3.12 -7.47 -10.11
CA THR A 246 -2.82 -8.04 -8.79
C THR A 246 -3.25 -7.07 -7.70
N VAL A 247 -3.82 -7.60 -6.62
CA VAL A 247 -4.18 -6.84 -5.42
C VAL A 247 -3.18 -7.17 -4.32
N LEU A 248 -2.43 -6.17 -3.85
CA LEU A 248 -1.46 -6.34 -2.76
C LEU A 248 -2.15 -6.20 -1.42
N SER A 249 -2.11 -7.24 -0.60
CA SER A 249 -2.61 -7.21 0.77
C SER A 249 -1.49 -7.38 1.78
N GLY A 250 -1.46 -6.50 2.80
CA GLY A 250 -0.63 -6.69 3.99
C GLY A 250 -1.37 -7.64 4.94
N MET A 251 -0.78 -8.81 5.20
CA MET A 251 -1.38 -9.86 6.02
C MET A 251 -0.46 -10.15 7.21
N GLY A 252 -0.88 -9.74 8.40
CA GLY A 252 -0.07 -9.83 9.62
C GLY A 252 -0.31 -11.11 10.43
N SER A 253 -1.15 -12.04 9.95
CA SER A 253 -1.39 -13.34 10.58
C SER A 253 -1.74 -14.42 9.55
N ILE A 254 -1.64 -15.68 9.96
CA ILE A 254 -1.97 -16.85 9.14
C ILE A 254 -3.45 -16.83 8.75
N GLU A 255 -4.33 -16.45 9.67
CA GLU A 255 -5.77 -16.37 9.45
C GLU A 255 -6.10 -15.36 8.34
N MET A 256 -5.43 -14.20 8.31
CA MET A 256 -5.58 -13.22 7.23
C MET A 256 -5.13 -13.79 5.88
N VAL A 257 -4.04 -14.54 5.86
CA VAL A 257 -3.55 -15.21 4.63
C VAL A 257 -4.57 -16.20 4.12
N GLU A 258 -5.09 -17.06 4.99
CA GLU A 258 -6.06 -18.11 4.65
C GLU A 258 -7.39 -17.52 4.15
N GLU A 259 -7.93 -16.53 4.86
CA GLU A 259 -9.19 -15.87 4.50
C GLU A 259 -9.08 -15.15 3.15
N ASN A 260 -8.00 -14.38 2.95
CA ASN A 260 -7.77 -13.68 1.70
C ASN A 260 -7.53 -14.66 0.55
N ALA A 261 -6.71 -15.70 0.76
CA ALA A 261 -6.47 -16.74 -0.22
C ALA A 261 -7.78 -17.43 -0.64
N ALA A 262 -8.64 -17.77 0.31
CA ALA A 262 -9.95 -18.38 0.03
C ALA A 262 -10.81 -17.49 -0.88
N THR A 263 -10.84 -16.17 -0.59
CA THR A 263 -11.57 -15.19 -1.41
C THR A 263 -11.04 -15.15 -2.86
N PHE A 264 -9.72 -15.18 -3.04
CA PHE A 264 -9.10 -15.15 -4.38
C PHE A 264 -9.08 -16.51 -5.08
N HIS A 265 -9.17 -17.62 -4.37
CA HIS A 265 -9.38 -18.95 -4.96
C HIS A 265 -10.77 -19.08 -5.59
N GLU A 266 -11.80 -18.63 -4.88
CA GLU A 266 -13.17 -18.61 -5.39
C GLU A 266 -13.31 -17.69 -6.62
N HIS A 267 -12.56 -16.58 -6.65
CA HIS A 267 -12.52 -15.59 -7.72
C HIS A 267 -13.91 -15.14 -8.20
N LYS A 268 -14.82 -14.92 -7.27
CA LYS A 268 -16.18 -14.48 -7.56
C LYS A 268 -16.27 -12.96 -7.43
N ILE A 269 -16.53 -12.26 -8.53
CA ILE A 269 -16.80 -10.81 -8.54
C ILE A 269 -18.19 -10.52 -7.94
N LEU A 270 -18.43 -9.26 -7.58
CA LEU A 270 -19.75 -8.83 -7.08
C LEU A 270 -20.75 -8.77 -8.22
N ASP A 271 -21.94 -9.35 -8.01
CA ASP A 271 -23.07 -9.15 -8.90
C ASP A 271 -23.72 -7.75 -8.68
N ALA A 272 -24.75 -7.42 -9.47
CA ALA A 272 -25.41 -6.11 -9.41
C ALA A 272 -26.06 -5.82 -8.03
N ALA A 273 -26.64 -6.83 -7.39
CA ALA A 273 -27.26 -6.68 -6.07
C ALA A 273 -26.21 -6.48 -4.97
N GLU A 274 -25.13 -7.23 -5.04
CA GLU A 274 -23.97 -7.13 -4.17
C GLU A 274 -23.25 -5.78 -4.32
N GLN A 275 -23.07 -5.29 -5.56
CA GLN A 275 -22.52 -3.96 -5.82
C GLN A 275 -23.42 -2.87 -5.20
N ALA A 276 -24.73 -2.96 -5.35
CA ALA A 276 -25.66 -2.03 -4.71
C ALA A 276 -25.58 -2.07 -3.17
N ALA A 277 -25.42 -3.27 -2.58
CA ALA A 277 -25.20 -3.42 -1.13
C ALA A 277 -23.88 -2.77 -0.68
N LEU A 278 -22.80 -2.97 -1.44
CA LEU A 278 -21.51 -2.33 -1.16
C LEU A 278 -21.61 -0.81 -1.25
N MET A 279 -22.35 -0.25 -2.20
CA MET A 279 -22.53 1.20 -2.30
C MET A 279 -23.34 1.77 -1.14
N ARG A 280 -24.37 1.05 -0.64
CA ARG A 280 -25.08 1.44 0.59
C ARG A 280 -24.16 1.38 1.82
N ALA A 281 -23.37 0.32 1.93
CA ALA A 281 -22.38 0.20 3.01
C ALA A 281 -21.32 1.32 2.95
N LYS A 282 -20.84 1.66 1.74
CA LYS A 282 -19.95 2.80 1.52
C LYS A 282 -20.56 4.11 2.02
N ALA A 283 -21.82 4.41 1.68
CA ALA A 283 -22.50 5.62 2.13
C ALA A 283 -22.58 5.66 3.66
N ALA A 284 -23.03 4.58 4.30
CA ALA A 284 -23.11 4.49 5.77
C ALA A 284 -21.74 4.58 6.46
N PHE A 285 -20.68 4.09 5.81
CA PHE A 285 -19.31 4.21 6.31
C PHE A 285 -18.80 5.65 6.18
N MET A 286 -19.06 6.31 5.04
CA MET A 286 -18.63 7.70 4.78
C MET A 286 -19.27 8.70 5.74
N ASP A 287 -20.54 8.48 6.14
CA ASP A 287 -21.23 9.32 7.12
C ASP A 287 -20.54 9.32 8.50
N SER A 288 -19.79 8.26 8.81
CA SER A 288 -19.02 8.11 10.07
C SER A 288 -17.51 8.23 9.86
N LEU A 289 -17.06 8.48 8.63
CA LEU A 289 -15.65 8.57 8.33
C LEU A 289 -15.08 9.89 8.88
N GLY A 290 -14.42 9.87 10.01
CA GLY A 290 -13.62 10.99 10.46
C GLY A 290 -12.47 11.31 9.48
N VAL A 291 -11.33 11.73 10.00
CA VAL A 291 -10.13 11.93 9.17
C VAL A 291 -9.67 10.60 8.57
N PRO A 292 -9.59 10.44 7.23
CA PRO A 292 -9.39 9.15 6.55
C PRO A 292 -7.91 8.69 6.54
N CYS A 293 -7.24 8.72 7.67
CA CYS A 293 -5.83 8.30 7.79
C CYS A 293 -5.68 6.79 7.63
N SER A 294 -4.80 6.35 6.71
CA SER A 294 -4.46 4.93 6.50
C SER A 294 -3.29 4.44 7.37
N ALA A 295 -2.75 5.31 8.23
CA ALA A 295 -1.58 5.04 9.08
C ALA A 295 -0.34 4.55 8.31
N CYS A 296 -0.09 5.09 7.12
CA CYS A 296 1.10 4.78 6.29
C CYS A 296 2.40 5.36 6.85
N ARG A 297 2.33 6.38 7.75
CA ARG A 297 3.42 7.02 8.49
C ARG A 297 4.37 7.92 7.69
N TYR A 298 4.20 8.11 6.39
CA TYR A 298 5.06 9.02 5.60
C TYR A 298 5.15 10.44 6.17
N CYS A 299 4.08 10.91 6.80
CA CYS A 299 4.04 12.19 7.50
C CYS A 299 4.93 12.24 8.76
N CYS A 300 5.26 11.10 9.39
CA CYS A 300 6.09 11.05 10.60
C CYS A 300 7.56 11.30 10.28
N ASP A 301 8.06 10.73 9.18
CA ASP A 301 9.46 10.82 8.77
C ASP A 301 9.88 12.27 8.44
N ASN A 302 8.91 13.12 8.10
CA ASN A 302 9.10 14.52 7.76
C ASN A 302 8.67 15.49 8.88
N CYS A 303 8.28 14.98 10.06
CA CYS A 303 7.88 15.80 11.18
C CYS A 303 9.10 16.25 12.02
N PRO A 304 9.43 17.56 12.09
CA PRO A 304 10.58 18.04 12.87
C PRO A 304 10.45 17.76 14.37
N GLU A 305 9.21 17.63 14.88
CA GLU A 305 8.93 17.30 16.28
C GLU A 305 8.81 15.80 16.54
N ASN A 306 8.94 14.94 15.51
CA ASN A 306 8.81 13.50 15.60
C ASN A 306 7.46 13.06 16.21
N LEU A 307 6.36 13.71 15.82
CA LEU A 307 5.02 13.38 16.29
C LEU A 307 4.56 12.04 15.69
N ASP A 308 3.88 11.22 16.48
CA ASP A 308 3.12 10.08 15.95
C ASP A 308 1.79 10.58 15.39
N ILE A 309 1.85 11.19 14.21
CA ILE A 309 0.70 11.83 13.55
C ILE A 309 -0.47 10.87 13.34
N PRO A 310 -0.29 9.62 12.87
CA PRO A 310 -1.39 8.66 12.75
C PRO A 310 -2.09 8.36 14.07
N LEU A 311 -1.35 8.26 15.17
CA LEU A 311 -1.89 8.03 16.49
C LEU A 311 -2.70 9.24 16.98
N LEU A 312 -2.20 10.45 16.75
CA LEU A 312 -2.92 11.69 17.07
C LEU A 312 -4.18 11.86 16.22
N ILE A 313 -4.17 11.48 14.95
CA ILE A 313 -5.37 11.49 14.09
C ILE A 313 -6.36 10.43 14.59
N ARG A 314 -5.90 9.27 15.00
CA ARG A 314 -6.78 8.25 15.61
C ARG A 314 -7.43 8.81 16.88
N TYR A 315 -6.66 9.47 17.72
CA TYR A 315 -7.19 10.16 18.93
C TYR A 315 -8.25 11.20 18.56
N TYR A 316 -7.98 12.02 17.54
CA TYR A 316 -8.95 13.00 17.03
C TYR A 316 -10.25 12.33 16.59
N ASN A 317 -10.17 11.26 15.80
CA ASN A 317 -11.34 10.55 15.30
C ASN A 317 -12.15 9.93 16.44
N GLU A 318 -11.51 9.22 17.36
CA GLU A 318 -12.19 8.57 18.50
C GLU A 318 -12.91 9.61 19.37
N THR A 319 -12.22 10.68 19.76
CA THR A 319 -12.82 11.71 20.63
C THR A 319 -13.87 12.55 19.91
N SER A 320 -13.78 12.74 18.61
CA SER A 320 -14.79 13.45 17.81
C SER A 320 -16.10 12.66 17.68
N MET A 321 -16.03 11.32 17.80
CA MET A 321 -17.18 10.43 17.77
C MET A 321 -17.68 10.03 19.18
N GLY A 322 -17.22 10.72 20.23
CA GLY A 322 -17.61 10.41 21.62
C GLY A 322 -16.90 9.22 22.23
N GLY A 323 -15.83 8.71 21.59
CA GLY A 323 -14.99 7.64 22.12
C GLY A 323 -14.04 8.11 23.22
N GLU A 324 -13.45 7.15 23.95
CA GLU A 324 -12.61 7.40 25.11
C GLU A 324 -11.12 7.31 24.74
N ALA A 325 -10.39 8.40 24.90
CA ALA A 325 -8.96 8.53 24.56
C ALA A 325 -8.06 7.49 25.25
N TRP A 326 -8.35 7.13 26.50
CA TRP A 326 -7.56 6.17 27.26
C TRP A 326 -7.57 4.74 26.70
N LYS A 327 -8.51 4.45 25.80
CA LYS A 327 -8.55 3.17 25.07
C LYS A 327 -7.56 3.07 23.91
N ILE A 328 -6.78 4.13 23.64
CA ILE A 328 -5.84 4.17 22.54
C ILE A 328 -4.43 3.81 23.05
N PRO A 329 -3.93 2.60 22.77
CA PRO A 329 -2.61 2.19 23.21
C PRO A 329 -1.51 3.11 22.66
N GLY A 330 -0.55 3.45 23.52
CA GLY A 330 0.62 4.26 23.13
C GLY A 330 0.40 5.78 23.13
N LEU A 331 -0.81 6.26 23.33
CA LEU A 331 -1.09 7.72 23.31
C LEU A 331 -0.36 8.45 24.42
N GLU A 332 -0.24 7.87 25.62
CA GLU A 332 0.45 8.46 26.78
C GLU A 332 1.97 8.57 26.57
N GLN A 333 2.53 7.78 25.67
CA GLN A 333 3.96 7.74 25.38
C GLN A 333 4.34 8.67 24.22
N THR A 334 3.37 9.34 23.60
CA THR A 334 3.54 10.16 22.41
C THR A 334 3.45 11.64 22.74
N LYS A 335 4.33 12.46 22.13
CA LYS A 335 4.16 13.91 22.15
C LYS A 335 2.78 14.30 21.63
N GLY A 336 2.07 15.15 22.33
CA GLY A 336 0.74 15.59 21.95
C GLY A 336 0.75 16.63 20.81
N ALA A 337 -0.45 16.96 20.32
CA ALA A 337 -0.63 17.93 19.24
C ALA A 337 -0.11 19.34 19.59
N GLU A 338 0.05 19.67 20.88
CA GLU A 338 0.62 20.94 21.36
C GLU A 338 2.04 21.21 20.86
N HIS A 339 2.81 20.16 20.52
CA HIS A 339 4.15 20.26 19.95
C HIS A 339 4.15 20.52 18.44
N CYS A 340 2.99 20.51 17.77
CA CYS A 340 2.91 20.74 16.33
C CYS A 340 3.28 22.19 15.98
N LEU A 341 4.29 22.37 15.13
CA LEU A 341 4.78 23.67 14.66
C LEU A 341 3.93 24.28 13.53
N GLN A 342 2.89 23.59 13.05
CA GLN A 342 2.05 24.03 11.93
C GLN A 342 2.81 24.25 10.61
N CYS A 343 3.97 23.59 10.43
CA CYS A 343 4.87 23.82 9.30
C CYS A 343 4.37 23.23 7.95
N GLY A 344 3.38 22.36 7.96
CA GLY A 344 2.78 21.79 6.73
C GLY A 344 3.49 20.59 6.11
N ALA A 345 4.76 20.32 6.46
CA ALA A 345 5.56 19.24 5.85
C ALA A 345 4.86 17.87 5.83
N CYS A 346 4.09 17.56 6.87
CA CYS A 346 3.34 16.30 6.95
C CYS A 346 2.18 16.20 5.93
N THR A 347 1.60 17.33 5.53
CA THR A 347 0.50 17.38 4.53
C THR A 347 1.02 17.09 3.13
N GLU A 348 2.18 17.63 2.78
CA GLU A 348 2.82 17.43 1.48
C GLU A 348 3.08 15.95 1.21
N HIS A 349 3.50 15.21 2.24
CA HIS A 349 3.79 13.77 2.14
C HIS A 349 2.59 12.86 2.48
N CYS A 350 1.38 13.41 2.62
CA CYS A 350 0.21 12.60 2.96
C CYS A 350 -0.49 12.04 1.71
N PRO A 351 -0.44 10.71 1.44
CA PRO A 351 -1.11 10.12 0.29
C PRO A 351 -2.63 10.27 0.33
N GLN A 352 -3.20 10.52 1.53
CA GLN A 352 -4.63 10.73 1.74
C GLN A 352 -5.02 12.21 1.61
N LYS A 353 -4.08 13.11 1.30
CA LYS A 353 -4.27 14.57 1.18
C LYS A 353 -4.93 15.21 2.41
N ILE A 354 -4.64 14.67 3.60
CA ILE A 354 -5.19 15.15 4.87
C ILE A 354 -4.52 16.48 5.26
N GLN A 355 -5.32 17.48 5.62
CA GLN A 355 -4.83 18.76 6.16
C GLN A 355 -4.42 18.57 7.64
N ILE A 356 -3.30 17.90 7.84
CA ILE A 356 -2.82 17.47 9.18
C ILE A 356 -2.64 18.62 10.15
N PRO A 357 -2.08 19.79 9.79
CA PRO A 357 -1.95 20.93 10.70
C PRO A 357 -3.29 21.39 11.28
N GLU A 358 -4.37 21.40 10.47
CA GLU A 358 -5.70 21.77 10.95
C GLU A 358 -6.23 20.78 11.99
N ILE A 359 -5.97 19.49 11.80
CA ILE A 359 -6.36 18.45 12.76
C ILE A 359 -5.60 18.61 14.06
N MET A 360 -4.30 18.92 14.01
CA MET A 360 -3.47 19.18 15.19
C MET A 360 -3.95 20.43 15.92
N ALA A 361 -4.35 21.51 15.20
CA ALA A 361 -4.94 22.70 15.83
C ALA A 361 -6.23 22.37 16.58
N LYS A 362 -7.16 21.64 15.95
CA LYS A 362 -8.41 21.19 16.60
C LYS A 362 -8.17 20.31 17.81
N LEU A 363 -7.12 19.49 17.82
CA LEU A 363 -6.72 18.68 18.98
C LEU A 363 -6.20 19.53 20.14
N LYS A 364 -5.47 20.62 19.86
CA LYS A 364 -5.02 21.58 20.89
C LYS A 364 -6.18 22.22 21.61
N GLU A 365 -7.27 22.56 20.90
CA GLU A 365 -8.46 23.20 21.47
C GLU A 365 -9.31 22.27 22.34
N LYS A 366 -9.18 20.93 22.17
CA LYS A 366 -9.95 19.92 22.91
C LYS A 366 -9.33 19.53 24.26
N ARG A 367 -8.14 20.00 24.58
CA ARG A 367 -7.46 19.85 25.86
C ARG A 367 -7.70 21.08 26.73
#